data_a2cae849b7c1b578502e5de30ac7094a
#
_entry.id   a2cae849b7c1b578502e5de30ac7094a
#
_cell.length_a   1.000
_cell.length_b   1.000
_cell.length_c   1.000
_cell.angle_alpha   90.00
_cell.angle_beta   90.00
_cell.angle_gamma   90.00
#
_symmetry.space_group_name_H-M   'P 1'
#
loop_
_entity.id
_entity.type
_entity.pdbx_description
1 polymer ?
#
loop_
_entity_poly.entity_id
_entity_poly.type
_entity_poly.pdbx_seq_one_letter_code
_entity_poly.pdbx_strand_id
1 'polypeptide(L)'
;IFTYDDKHSVEDGVPFFEENAPNFFGSNYSIVKGFTDMLMKQTKTLNLRIRMPITDEIHPRNFITKITNYEKICSIKNSMSVLDDLLPISIDMMKENMEGTYNFTNPGAISHNEILEMYRDIVDPTFKWKNFTEEEQNEILLGQRSNNTLSVNKLNSVVDVPHIKKSVF
;
A
#
# COMPACT_ATOMS: atom_id res chain seq x y z
N ILE A 1 -3.04 9.58 -4.77
CA ILE A 1 -3.28 8.16 -5.03
C ILE A 1 -2.79 7.84 -6.44
N PHE A 2 -2.22 6.64 -6.62
CA PHE A 2 -1.56 6.23 -7.85
C PHE A 2 -2.17 4.94 -8.39
N THR A 3 -2.07 4.73 -9.69
CA THR A 3 -2.33 3.45 -10.35
C THR A 3 -1.24 3.19 -11.36
N TYR A 4 -0.91 1.90 -11.61
CA TYR A 4 0.07 1.53 -12.61
C TYR A 4 -0.28 2.14 -13.98
N ASP A 5 0.74 2.56 -14.70
CA ASP A 5 0.69 3.14 -16.03
C ASP A 5 1.88 2.64 -16.87
N ASP A 6 2.02 3.12 -18.10
CA ASP A 6 3.07 2.68 -19.02
C ASP A 6 4.51 2.93 -18.53
N LYS A 7 4.69 3.82 -17.55
CA LYS A 7 6.01 4.14 -16.95
C LYS A 7 6.24 3.41 -15.63
N HIS A 8 5.16 3.04 -14.95
CA HIS A 8 5.16 2.47 -13.61
C HIS A 8 4.38 1.17 -13.68
N SER A 9 5.05 0.07 -13.94
CA SER A 9 4.42 -1.25 -14.05
C SER A 9 4.89 -2.21 -12.97
N VAL A 10 4.13 -3.29 -12.79
CA VAL A 10 4.53 -4.41 -11.92
C VAL A 10 5.73 -5.15 -12.52
N GLU A 11 5.79 -5.22 -13.86
CA GLU A 11 6.78 -6.01 -14.61
C GLU A 11 8.13 -5.29 -14.68
N ASP A 12 8.12 -3.99 -14.97
CA ASP A 12 9.34 -3.18 -15.09
C ASP A 12 9.91 -2.74 -13.74
N GLY A 13 9.14 -2.95 -12.66
CA GLY A 13 9.59 -2.68 -11.30
C GLY A 13 9.84 -1.20 -10.97
N VAL A 14 9.36 -0.26 -11.81
CA VAL A 14 9.51 1.18 -11.56
C VAL A 14 8.42 1.63 -10.57
N PRO A 15 8.79 2.00 -9.33
CA PRO A 15 7.84 2.47 -8.33
C PRO A 15 7.51 3.95 -8.52
N PHE A 16 6.43 4.42 -7.91
CA PHE A 16 6.16 5.85 -7.77
C PHE A 16 7.01 6.47 -6.66
N PHE A 17 7.63 7.60 -6.98
CA PHE A 17 8.43 8.42 -6.06
C PHE A 17 7.56 9.52 -5.42
N GLU A 18 8.11 10.19 -4.41
CA GLU A 18 7.42 11.27 -3.71
C GLU A 18 7.13 12.48 -4.61
N GLU A 19 7.96 12.69 -5.64
CA GLU A 19 7.82 13.77 -6.62
C GLU A 19 6.67 13.55 -7.60
N ASN A 20 6.29 12.29 -7.83
CA ASN A 20 5.21 11.97 -8.77
C ASN A 20 3.89 12.63 -8.35
N ALA A 21 3.17 13.16 -9.34
CA ALA A 21 1.82 13.65 -9.13
C ALA A 21 0.82 12.47 -9.07
N PRO A 22 -0.24 12.56 -8.25
CA PRO A 22 -1.32 11.58 -8.28
C PRO A 22 -1.88 11.41 -9.69
N ASN A 23 -2.10 10.16 -10.10
CA ASN A 23 -2.62 9.82 -11.45
C ASN A 23 -3.92 8.99 -11.42
N PHE A 24 -4.48 8.74 -10.24
CA PHE A 24 -5.73 8.01 -10.08
C PHE A 24 -6.81 8.87 -9.42
N PHE A 25 -7.90 9.11 -10.13
CA PHE A 25 -9.02 9.96 -9.73
C PHE A 25 -10.38 9.25 -9.90
N GLY A 26 -10.41 7.93 -9.90
CA GLY A 26 -11.59 7.10 -10.16
C GLY A 26 -12.68 7.13 -9.07
N SER A 27 -12.46 7.83 -7.96
CA SER A 27 -13.45 7.97 -6.88
C SER A 27 -13.33 9.33 -6.19
N ASN A 28 -14.42 9.78 -5.53
CA ASN A 28 -14.39 11.00 -4.72
C ASN A 28 -13.29 10.95 -3.65
N TYR A 29 -13.07 9.78 -3.06
CA TYR A 29 -11.99 9.58 -2.10
C TYR A 29 -10.62 9.84 -2.73
N SER A 30 -10.34 9.26 -3.91
CA SER A 30 -9.06 9.42 -4.59
C SER A 30 -8.82 10.87 -5.04
N ILE A 31 -9.87 11.56 -5.48
CA ILE A 31 -9.83 12.98 -5.83
C ILE A 31 -9.41 13.81 -4.60
N VAL A 32 -10.14 13.68 -3.49
CA VAL A 32 -9.86 14.44 -2.26
C VAL A 32 -8.45 14.14 -1.75
N LYS A 33 -8.04 12.88 -1.71
CA LYS A 33 -6.69 12.49 -1.25
C LYS A 33 -5.59 12.98 -2.19
N GLY A 34 -5.82 12.98 -3.51
CA GLY A 34 -4.87 13.53 -4.48
C GLY A 34 -4.67 15.03 -4.30
N PHE A 35 -5.75 15.80 -4.15
CA PHE A 35 -5.68 17.23 -3.86
C PHE A 35 -5.01 17.54 -2.51
N THR A 36 -5.36 16.80 -1.46
CA THR A 36 -4.74 16.96 -0.14
C THR A 36 -3.23 16.73 -0.22
N ASP A 37 -2.78 15.68 -0.90
CA ASP A 37 -1.36 15.39 -1.08
C ASP A 37 -0.63 16.52 -1.82
N MET A 38 -1.23 17.08 -2.86
CA MET A 38 -0.67 18.22 -3.58
C MET A 38 -0.62 19.49 -2.71
N LEU A 39 -1.63 19.75 -1.88
CA LEU A 39 -1.63 20.87 -0.94
C LEU A 39 -0.55 20.72 0.13
N MET A 40 -0.37 19.52 0.68
CA MET A 40 0.65 19.25 1.70
C MET A 40 2.06 19.52 1.18
N LYS A 41 2.33 19.32 -0.12
CA LYS A 41 3.62 19.68 -0.74
C LYS A 41 3.95 21.19 -0.69
N GLN A 42 2.94 22.03 -0.52
CA GLN A 42 3.11 23.49 -0.42
C GLN A 42 3.28 23.99 1.02
N THR A 43 3.27 23.08 1.98
CA THR A 43 3.30 23.40 3.40
C THR A 43 4.52 22.77 4.09
N LYS A 44 4.90 23.33 5.23
CA LYS A 44 5.93 22.74 6.11
C LYS A 44 5.31 21.68 7.02
N THR A 45 4.84 20.59 6.42
CA THR A 45 4.20 19.49 7.14
C THR A 45 4.87 18.17 6.84
N LEU A 46 4.83 17.24 7.78
CA LEU A 46 5.18 15.86 7.55
C LEU A 46 3.97 15.13 6.93
N ASN A 47 4.05 14.82 5.65
CA ASN A 47 3.01 14.12 4.90
C ASN A 47 3.41 12.66 4.66
N LEU A 48 2.72 11.73 5.30
CA LEU A 48 3.01 10.29 5.25
C LEU A 48 1.98 9.56 4.37
N ARG A 49 2.41 9.04 3.23
CA ARG A 49 1.58 8.27 2.29
C ARG A 49 1.54 6.80 2.68
N ILE A 50 0.49 6.39 3.37
CA ILE A 50 0.26 4.98 3.71
C ILE A 50 -0.60 4.27 2.67
N ARG A 51 -0.47 2.93 2.59
CA ARG A 51 -1.29 2.07 1.74
C ARG A 51 -1.69 0.79 2.44
N MET A 52 -2.95 0.36 2.20
CA MET A 52 -3.43 -0.96 2.63
C MET A 52 -2.94 -1.31 4.04
N PRO A 53 -3.36 -0.56 5.07
CA PRO A 53 -2.80 -0.69 6.41
C PRO A 53 -3.06 -2.08 7.00
N ILE A 54 -2.01 -2.66 7.55
CA ILE A 54 -1.99 -3.96 8.23
C ILE A 54 -1.62 -3.70 9.69
N THR A 55 -2.32 -4.38 10.62
CA THR A 55 -2.05 -4.41 12.05
C THR A 55 -2.15 -5.85 12.55
N ASP A 56 -1.65 -6.12 13.75
CA ASP A 56 -1.82 -7.39 14.46
C ASP A 56 -3.26 -7.60 15.00
N GLU A 57 -4.07 -6.54 15.02
CA GLU A 57 -5.44 -6.60 15.54
C GLU A 57 -6.46 -6.99 14.46
N ILE A 58 -7.47 -7.78 14.86
CA ILE A 58 -8.65 -8.06 14.03
C ILE A 58 -9.54 -6.83 14.04
N HIS A 59 -9.51 -6.07 12.95
CA HIS A 59 -10.30 -4.86 12.79
C HIS A 59 -10.86 -4.74 11.37
N PRO A 60 -12.10 -4.23 11.16
CA PRO A 60 -12.70 -4.10 9.83
C PRO A 60 -11.92 -3.24 8.84
N ARG A 61 -11.02 -2.38 9.31
CA ARG A 61 -10.13 -1.57 8.47
C ARG A 61 -8.78 -2.23 8.20
N ASN A 62 -8.41 -3.27 8.95
CA ASN A 62 -7.19 -4.05 8.70
C ASN A 62 -7.30 -4.74 7.35
N PHE A 63 -6.24 -4.64 6.54
CA PHE A 63 -6.22 -5.17 5.20
C PHE A 63 -6.37 -6.71 5.18
N ILE A 64 -5.69 -7.42 6.07
CA ILE A 64 -5.79 -8.89 6.16
C ILE A 64 -7.22 -9.30 6.53
N THR A 65 -7.82 -8.67 7.55
CA THR A 65 -9.22 -8.92 7.92
C THR A 65 -10.18 -8.70 6.74
N LYS A 66 -9.93 -7.70 5.90
CA LYS A 66 -10.76 -7.46 4.71
C LYS A 66 -10.63 -8.57 3.68
N ILE A 67 -9.40 -8.92 3.29
CA ILE A 67 -9.20 -9.86 2.19
C ILE A 67 -9.59 -11.29 2.56
N THR A 68 -9.51 -11.67 3.84
CA THR A 68 -10.01 -12.97 4.32
C THR A 68 -11.54 -13.08 4.28
N ASN A 69 -12.26 -11.97 4.16
CA ASN A 69 -13.72 -11.92 4.03
C ASN A 69 -14.20 -11.61 2.59
N TYR A 70 -13.30 -11.51 1.61
CA TYR A 70 -13.71 -11.30 0.22
C TYR A 70 -14.14 -12.60 -0.43
N GLU A 71 -15.19 -12.53 -1.22
CA GLU A 71 -15.70 -13.67 -1.98
C GLU A 71 -14.75 -14.10 -3.10
N LYS A 72 -14.14 -13.11 -3.76
CA LYS A 72 -13.12 -13.31 -4.80
C LYS A 72 -11.97 -12.31 -4.62
N ILE A 73 -10.78 -12.72 -4.97
CA ILE A 73 -9.53 -11.98 -4.84
C ILE A 73 -8.99 -11.54 -6.20
N CYS A 74 -8.68 -10.25 -6.30
CA CYS A 74 -7.88 -9.69 -7.39
C CYS A 74 -6.42 -9.60 -6.91
N SER A 75 -5.56 -10.50 -7.41
CA SER A 75 -4.20 -10.65 -6.90
C SER A 75 -3.18 -9.85 -7.72
N ILE A 76 -2.98 -8.60 -7.31
CA ILE A 76 -1.97 -7.70 -7.90
C ILE A 76 -1.00 -7.27 -6.80
N LYS A 77 0.29 -7.17 -7.14
CA LYS A 77 1.31 -6.66 -6.23
C LYS A 77 1.09 -5.19 -5.91
N ASN A 78 1.20 -4.85 -4.64
CA ASN A 78 1.05 -3.50 -4.11
C ASN A 78 2.05 -3.26 -2.99
N SER A 79 2.46 -2.00 -2.79
CA SER A 79 3.07 -1.57 -1.53
C SER A 79 2.03 -1.56 -0.42
N MET A 80 2.43 -1.94 0.78
CA MET A 80 1.56 -1.98 1.97
C MET A 80 2.27 -1.39 3.18
N SER A 81 1.49 -0.97 4.16
CA SER A 81 1.98 -0.35 5.41
C SER A 81 1.62 -1.22 6.60
N VAL A 82 2.60 -1.87 7.21
CA VAL A 82 2.44 -2.55 8.51
C VAL A 82 2.56 -1.49 9.59
N LEU A 83 1.45 -1.18 10.25
CA LEU A 83 1.37 -0.03 11.17
C LEU A 83 2.18 -0.26 12.45
N ASP A 84 2.34 -1.51 12.87
CA ASP A 84 3.13 -1.86 14.05
C ASP A 84 4.61 -1.50 13.88
N ASP A 85 5.15 -1.60 12.65
CA ASP A 85 6.48 -1.12 12.33
C ASP A 85 6.53 0.41 12.16
N LEU A 86 5.53 0.95 11.47
CA LEU A 86 5.60 2.32 10.95
C LEU A 86 5.13 3.39 11.93
N LEU A 87 4.16 3.10 12.84
CA LEU A 87 3.67 4.10 13.78
C LEU A 87 4.76 4.61 14.75
N PRO A 88 5.61 3.75 15.36
CA PRO A 88 6.73 4.24 16.16
C PRO A 88 7.66 5.17 15.38
N ILE A 89 7.97 4.81 14.13
CA ILE A 89 8.81 5.61 13.23
C ILE A 89 8.17 6.98 12.97
N SER A 90 6.84 7.03 12.76
CA SER A 90 6.14 8.31 12.54
C SER A 90 6.26 9.26 13.73
N ILE A 91 6.23 8.71 14.95
CA ILE A 91 6.41 9.49 16.18
C ILE A 91 7.82 10.06 16.27
N ASP A 92 8.82 9.26 15.93
CA ASP A 92 10.22 9.73 15.97
C ASP A 92 10.49 10.78 14.89
N MET A 93 9.96 10.61 13.68
CA MET A 93 10.00 11.63 12.62
C MET A 93 9.36 12.97 13.09
N MET A 94 8.25 12.89 13.84
CA MET A 94 7.61 14.09 14.41
C MET A 94 8.47 14.75 15.48
N LYS A 95 9.13 13.98 16.35
CA LYS A 95 10.04 14.53 17.38
C LYS A 95 11.24 15.24 16.77
N GLU A 96 11.73 14.71 15.64
CA GLU A 96 12.83 15.32 14.86
C GLU A 96 12.39 16.52 14.00
N ASN A 97 11.11 16.92 14.08
CA ASN A 97 10.51 18.00 13.28
C ASN A 97 10.72 17.81 11.78
N MET A 98 10.66 16.58 11.30
CA MET A 98 10.80 16.28 9.87
C MET A 98 9.65 16.86 9.07
N GLU A 99 9.95 17.33 7.87
CA GLU A 99 8.99 17.93 6.95
C GLU A 99 9.04 17.26 5.59
N GLY A 100 8.00 17.48 4.79
CA GLY A 100 7.89 16.98 3.43
C GLY A 100 7.12 15.67 3.30
N THR A 101 7.01 15.19 2.07
CA THR A 101 6.26 13.98 1.76
C THR A 101 7.17 12.76 1.78
N TYR A 102 6.70 11.68 2.39
CA TYR A 102 7.34 10.37 2.41
C TYR A 102 6.35 9.28 1.98
N ASN A 103 6.77 8.39 1.09
CA ASN A 103 6.07 7.14 0.84
C ASN A 103 6.29 6.23 2.06
N PHE A 104 5.26 6.09 2.89
CA PHE A 104 5.33 5.49 4.21
C PHE A 104 4.75 4.08 4.19
N THR A 105 5.48 3.20 3.51
CA THR A 105 5.16 1.77 3.34
C THR A 105 6.38 0.93 3.68
N ASN A 106 6.16 -0.36 3.93
CA ASN A 106 7.28 -1.29 4.05
C ASN A 106 7.95 -1.49 2.67
N PRO A 107 9.27 -1.66 2.61
CA PRO A 107 9.98 -1.96 1.38
C PRO A 107 9.45 -3.22 0.68
N GLY A 108 9.43 -3.20 -0.65
CA GLY A 108 8.93 -4.29 -1.49
C GLY A 108 7.44 -4.18 -1.81
N ALA A 109 6.97 -5.15 -2.57
CA ALA A 109 5.56 -5.29 -2.94
C ALA A 109 5.12 -6.73 -2.70
N ILE A 110 3.87 -6.90 -2.31
CA ILE A 110 3.26 -8.20 -2.03
C ILE A 110 1.86 -8.26 -2.63
N SER A 111 1.46 -9.42 -3.13
CA SER A 111 0.13 -9.64 -3.67
C SER A 111 -0.84 -10.13 -2.59
N HIS A 112 -2.13 -10.03 -2.90
CA HIS A 112 -3.17 -10.57 -2.02
C HIS A 112 -3.02 -12.09 -1.83
N ASN A 113 -2.67 -12.82 -2.89
CA ASN A 113 -2.47 -14.27 -2.80
C ASN A 113 -1.30 -14.62 -1.88
N GLU A 114 -0.15 -13.93 -2.00
CA GLU A 114 0.99 -14.15 -1.12
C GLU A 114 0.63 -13.96 0.36
N ILE A 115 -0.19 -12.94 0.67
CA ILE A 115 -0.67 -12.74 2.06
C ILE A 115 -1.63 -13.85 2.49
N LEU A 116 -2.56 -14.29 1.63
CA LEU A 116 -3.50 -15.35 1.96
C LEU A 116 -2.83 -16.72 2.09
N GLU A 117 -1.74 -16.95 1.35
CA GLU A 117 -0.88 -18.12 1.54
C GLU A 117 -0.24 -18.10 2.91
N MET A 118 0.36 -16.98 3.33
CA MET A 118 0.89 -16.82 4.69
C MET A 118 -0.19 -17.00 5.75
N TYR A 119 -1.36 -16.40 5.56
CA TYR A 119 -2.50 -16.55 6.48
C TYR A 119 -2.93 -18.01 6.62
N ARG A 120 -3.06 -18.73 5.51
CA ARG A 120 -3.37 -20.17 5.52
C ARG A 120 -2.29 -20.96 6.26
N ASP A 121 -1.03 -20.69 5.98
CA ASP A 121 0.08 -21.50 6.51
C ASP A 121 0.32 -21.26 8.01
N ILE A 122 -0.06 -20.08 8.53
CA ILE A 122 0.22 -19.67 9.93
C ILE A 122 -1.04 -19.67 10.79
N VAL A 123 -2.18 -19.19 10.26
CA VAL A 123 -3.38 -18.89 11.06
C VAL A 123 -4.47 -19.96 10.88
N ASP A 124 -4.82 -20.26 9.64
CA ASP A 124 -5.91 -21.22 9.34
C ASP A 124 -5.52 -22.12 8.16
N PRO A 125 -4.97 -23.32 8.42
CA PRO A 125 -4.60 -24.27 7.39
C PRO A 125 -5.76 -24.76 6.52
N THR A 126 -7.01 -24.52 6.92
CA THR A 126 -8.21 -24.90 6.16
C THR A 126 -8.72 -23.78 5.27
N PHE A 127 -8.15 -22.59 5.37
CA PHE A 127 -8.58 -21.40 4.63
C PHE A 127 -8.45 -21.59 3.12
N LYS A 128 -9.49 -21.23 2.39
CA LYS A 128 -9.56 -21.32 0.93
C LYS A 128 -10.13 -20.04 0.37
N TRP A 129 -9.62 -19.62 -0.77
CA TRP A 129 -10.14 -18.46 -1.50
C TRP A 129 -10.26 -18.76 -3.00
N LYS A 130 -10.91 -17.88 -3.72
CA LYS A 130 -11.03 -17.91 -5.17
C LYS A 130 -10.49 -16.63 -5.75
N ASN A 131 -9.78 -16.72 -6.86
CA ASN A 131 -9.38 -15.53 -7.61
C ASN A 131 -10.45 -15.15 -8.64
N PHE A 132 -10.47 -13.89 -9.03
CA PHE A 132 -11.11 -13.49 -10.28
C PHE A 132 -10.39 -14.13 -11.46
N THR A 133 -11.13 -14.40 -12.57
CA THR A 133 -10.50 -14.74 -13.85
C THR A 133 -9.75 -13.52 -14.42
N GLU A 134 -8.93 -13.73 -15.45
CA GLU A 134 -8.24 -12.61 -16.12
C GLU A 134 -9.25 -11.61 -16.73
N GLU A 135 -10.33 -12.11 -17.33
CA GLU A 135 -11.39 -11.28 -17.91
C GLU A 135 -12.09 -10.45 -16.82
N GLU A 136 -12.55 -11.11 -15.75
CA GLU A 136 -13.17 -10.44 -14.60
C GLU A 136 -12.22 -9.42 -13.97
N GLN A 137 -10.92 -9.75 -13.86
CA GLN A 137 -9.90 -8.87 -13.30
C GLN A 137 -9.67 -7.64 -14.19
N ASN A 138 -9.63 -7.81 -15.51
CA ASN A 138 -9.48 -6.71 -16.47
C ASN A 138 -10.67 -5.76 -16.42
N GLU A 139 -11.90 -6.25 -16.32
CA GLU A 139 -13.08 -5.42 -16.12
C GLU A 139 -13.02 -4.60 -14.83
N ILE A 140 -12.55 -5.22 -13.73
CA ILE A 140 -12.39 -4.56 -12.43
C ILE A 140 -11.27 -3.51 -12.49
N LEU A 141 -10.18 -3.77 -13.20
CA LEU A 141 -9.04 -2.84 -13.36
C LEU A 141 -9.41 -1.63 -14.19
N LEU A 142 -10.16 -1.81 -15.26
CA LEU A 142 -10.76 -0.71 -16.03
C LEU A 142 -11.73 0.11 -15.18
N GLY A 143 -12.33 -0.52 -14.19
CA GLY A 143 -13.38 0.03 -13.36
C GLY A 143 -12.94 0.71 -12.07
N GLN A 144 -11.64 1.04 -11.76
CA GLN A 144 -11.36 1.92 -10.60
C GLN A 144 -10.55 1.36 -9.42
N ARG A 145 -9.57 0.50 -9.60
CA ARG A 145 -8.67 0.13 -8.51
C ARG A 145 -7.31 0.82 -8.63
N SER A 146 -6.91 1.46 -7.55
CA SER A 146 -5.58 2.02 -7.38
C SER A 146 -4.60 0.89 -7.00
N ASN A 147 -3.86 0.37 -7.97
CA ASN A 147 -2.76 -0.57 -7.73
C ASN A 147 -1.44 0.14 -8.04
N ASN A 148 -0.48 0.05 -7.14
CA ASN A 148 0.83 0.66 -7.35
C ASN A 148 1.88 0.15 -6.38
N THR A 149 3.14 0.37 -6.75
CA THR A 149 4.31 0.23 -5.90
C THR A 149 4.91 1.61 -5.65
N LEU A 150 5.22 1.90 -4.39
CA LEU A 150 5.83 3.16 -3.96
C LEU A 150 7.31 2.94 -3.66
N SER A 151 8.16 3.85 -4.13
CA SER A 151 9.56 3.90 -3.71
C SER A 151 9.67 4.34 -2.26
N VAL A 152 10.44 3.62 -1.48
CA VAL A 152 10.76 3.96 -0.09
C VAL A 152 12.21 4.41 0.08
N ASN A 153 12.90 4.73 -1.00
CA ASN A 153 14.31 5.13 -0.95
C ASN A 153 14.53 6.35 -0.05
N LYS A 154 13.62 7.33 -0.13
CA LYS A 154 13.67 8.51 0.72
C LYS A 154 13.46 8.17 2.19
N LEU A 155 12.50 7.32 2.51
CA LEU A 155 12.27 6.86 3.89
C LEU A 155 13.47 6.07 4.42
N ASN A 156 13.99 5.12 3.64
CA ASN A 156 15.13 4.29 4.03
C ASN A 156 16.45 5.08 4.13
N SER A 157 16.54 6.29 3.60
CA SER A 157 17.71 7.16 3.82
C SER A 157 17.75 7.75 5.23
N VAL A 158 16.66 7.70 5.98
CA VAL A 158 16.55 8.30 7.33
C VAL A 158 16.21 7.28 8.41
N VAL A 159 15.61 6.13 8.03
CA VAL A 159 15.24 5.06 8.96
C VAL A 159 15.27 3.71 8.25
N ASP A 160 15.63 2.65 8.97
CA ASP A 160 15.57 1.28 8.47
C ASP A 160 14.16 0.70 8.74
N VAL A 161 13.48 0.31 7.65
CA VAL A 161 12.13 -0.27 7.71
C VAL A 161 12.20 -1.72 7.25
N PRO A 162 11.63 -2.67 8.00
CA PRO A 162 11.60 -4.08 7.59
C PRO A 162 10.89 -4.29 6.25
N HIS A 163 11.38 -5.24 5.45
CA HIS A 163 10.74 -5.63 4.20
C HIS A 163 9.35 -6.21 4.44
N ILE A 164 8.36 -5.87 3.57
CA ILE A 164 6.94 -6.23 3.74
C ILE A 164 6.71 -7.72 4.06
N LYS A 165 7.42 -8.63 3.39
CA LYS A 165 7.27 -10.07 3.63
C LYS A 165 7.74 -10.50 5.02
N LYS A 166 8.68 -9.77 5.63
CA LYS A 166 9.14 -10.02 6.99
C LYS A 166 8.17 -9.47 8.03
N SER A 167 7.55 -8.35 7.73
CA SER A 167 6.64 -7.66 8.64
C SER A 167 5.25 -8.28 8.69
N VAL A 168 4.81 -8.93 7.61
CA VAL A 168 3.50 -9.63 7.56
C VAL A 168 3.59 -11.03 8.17
N PHE A 169 4.80 -11.64 8.17
CA PHE A 169 5.06 -12.94 8.79
C PHE A 169 5.10 -12.84 10.31
#